data_5144c9155251ec5198f8a70774c7c815
#
_entry.id   5144c9155251ec5198f8a70774c7c815
#
_cell.length_a   1.000
_cell.length_b   1.000
_cell.length_c   1.000
_cell.angle_alpha   90.00
_cell.angle_beta   90.00
_cell.angle_gamma   90.00
#
_symmetry.space_group_name_H-M   'P 1'
#
loop_
_entity.id
_entity.type
_entity.pdbx_description
1 polymer ?
#
loop_
_entity_poly.entity_id
_entity_poly.type
_entity_poly.pdbx_seq_one_letter_code
_entity_poly.pdbx_strand_id
1 'polypeptide(L)'
;LACFNWLGKKRTNENSIAITANNERASSLGFSQESIILFPESVGGRYSIWSPISLSASIENNFMNFLRGGGQADSLLSGTCAESKRYQKFIKTLSFSDIWFSNFRNKKNRVLLTYNWQLRSFADYIQQLEMESLGKPCDPSSIFNSTGQTIYGGFGSTAQHSYFQLLHQGTADTAADIIFCRSRDSLLLEAQAEGQSDLLSGDKYLSLNALEETNGNIPVNLFELKSLSLQGLGFLIASWEHRVFLTSKMLGINPFDQYGVNAGKIAAQKKLKKLRVNSPNQDK
;
A
#
# COMPACT_ATOMS: atom_id res chain seq x y z
N LEU A 1 -17.98 -14.84 14.22
CA LEU A 1 -18.09 -16.09 15.00
C LEU A 1 -17.29 -16.04 16.29
N ALA A 2 -16.01 -15.59 16.30
CA ALA A 2 -15.19 -15.52 17.51
C ALA A 2 -15.85 -14.71 18.65
N CYS A 3 -16.39 -13.52 18.32
CA CYS A 3 -17.10 -12.69 19.31
C CYS A 3 -18.38 -13.38 19.84
N PHE A 4 -19.12 -14.10 18.98
CA PHE A 4 -20.29 -14.86 19.39
C PHE A 4 -19.92 -16.00 20.35
N ASN A 5 -18.81 -16.67 20.10
CA ASN A 5 -18.30 -17.71 20.98
C ASN A 5 -17.81 -17.15 22.33
N TRP A 6 -17.26 -15.94 22.33
CA TRP A 6 -16.73 -15.31 23.54
C TRP A 6 -17.81 -14.64 24.38
N LEU A 7 -18.66 -13.79 23.80
CA LEU A 7 -19.66 -12.99 24.51
C LEU A 7 -21.07 -13.58 24.50
N GLY A 8 -21.33 -14.56 23.64
CA GLY A 8 -22.67 -15.02 23.29
C GLY A 8 -23.34 -14.09 22.28
N LYS A 9 -24.22 -14.65 21.46
CA LYS A 9 -24.85 -13.94 20.32
C LYS A 9 -25.58 -12.65 20.72
N LYS A 10 -26.38 -12.71 21.79
CA LYS A 10 -27.16 -11.56 22.28
C LYS A 10 -26.24 -10.39 22.69
N ARG A 11 -25.28 -10.63 23.58
CA ARG A 11 -24.35 -9.59 24.03
C ARG A 11 -23.50 -9.03 22.91
N THR A 12 -23.07 -9.85 21.96
CA THR A 12 -22.31 -9.38 20.80
C THR A 12 -23.15 -8.39 19.98
N ASN A 13 -24.41 -8.72 19.68
CA ASN A 13 -25.27 -7.85 18.88
C ASN A 13 -25.63 -6.54 19.59
N GLU A 14 -25.78 -6.57 20.94
CA GLU A 14 -26.08 -5.38 21.76
C GLU A 14 -24.86 -4.43 21.91
N ASN A 15 -23.63 -4.94 21.78
CA ASN A 15 -22.39 -4.20 22.05
C ASN A 15 -21.45 -4.08 20.83
N SER A 16 -21.96 -4.32 19.63
CA SER A 16 -21.14 -4.28 18.42
C SER A 16 -21.85 -3.55 17.29
N ILE A 17 -21.08 -2.97 16.42
CA ILE A 17 -21.53 -2.35 15.17
C ILE A 17 -21.03 -3.24 14.01
N ALA A 18 -21.94 -3.58 13.09
CA ALA A 18 -21.58 -4.28 11.86
C ALA A 18 -21.28 -3.27 10.74
N ILE A 19 -20.05 -3.24 10.27
CA ILE A 19 -19.66 -2.46 9.09
C ILE A 19 -19.56 -3.42 7.91
N THR A 20 -20.45 -3.30 6.92
CA THR A 20 -20.57 -4.29 5.86
C THR A 20 -21.16 -3.70 4.58
N ALA A 21 -20.85 -4.31 3.44
CA ALA A 21 -21.56 -4.07 2.19
C ALA A 21 -22.84 -4.93 2.06
N ASN A 22 -23.02 -5.95 2.91
CA ASN A 22 -24.13 -6.90 2.83
C ASN A 22 -25.06 -6.78 4.05
N ASN A 23 -26.12 -5.98 3.88
CA ASN A 23 -27.14 -5.75 4.91
C ASN A 23 -27.87 -7.03 5.33
N GLU A 24 -28.28 -7.85 4.36
CA GLU A 24 -29.03 -9.07 4.63
C GLU A 24 -28.26 -10.05 5.52
N ARG A 25 -26.96 -10.20 5.25
CA ARG A 25 -26.09 -11.05 6.06
C ARG A 25 -25.94 -10.52 7.48
N ALA A 26 -25.77 -9.22 7.68
CA ALA A 26 -25.71 -8.63 9.02
C ALA A 26 -27.01 -8.83 9.78
N SER A 27 -28.17 -8.56 9.14
CA SER A 27 -29.49 -8.79 9.72
C SER A 27 -29.73 -10.27 10.08
N SER A 28 -29.32 -11.21 9.23
CA SER A 28 -29.42 -12.65 9.49
C SER A 28 -28.58 -13.13 10.69
N LEU A 29 -27.50 -12.40 11.00
CA LEU A 29 -26.69 -12.62 12.19
C LEU A 29 -27.32 -12.01 13.45
N GLY A 30 -28.40 -11.21 13.31
CA GLY A 30 -29.16 -10.63 14.40
C GLY A 30 -28.78 -9.21 14.79
N PHE A 31 -28.01 -8.49 13.95
CA PHE A 31 -27.76 -7.07 14.15
C PHE A 31 -29.02 -6.27 13.84
N SER A 32 -29.32 -5.26 14.67
CA SER A 32 -30.39 -4.28 14.40
C SER A 32 -29.98 -3.34 13.28
N GLN A 33 -30.93 -2.75 12.58
CA GLN A 33 -30.63 -1.78 11.51
C GLN A 33 -29.85 -0.56 12.01
N GLU A 34 -30.04 -0.17 13.26
CA GLU A 34 -29.31 0.93 13.92
C GLU A 34 -27.86 0.59 14.20
N SER A 35 -27.53 -0.70 14.30
CA SER A 35 -26.17 -1.21 14.54
C SER A 35 -25.46 -1.59 13.23
N ILE A 36 -26.04 -1.33 12.06
CA ILE A 36 -25.44 -1.65 10.76
C ILE A 36 -25.03 -0.37 10.05
N ILE A 37 -23.74 -0.27 9.73
CA ILE A 37 -23.21 0.80 8.90
C ILE A 37 -22.87 0.20 7.53
N LEU A 38 -23.54 0.68 6.50
CA LEU A 38 -23.34 0.21 5.14
C LEU A 38 -22.25 1.04 4.41
N PHE A 39 -21.51 0.39 3.54
CA PHE A 39 -20.69 1.01 2.53
C PHE A 39 -20.91 0.35 1.17
N PRO A 40 -20.62 1.03 0.03
CA PRO A 40 -20.87 0.48 -1.30
C PRO A 40 -20.02 -0.78 -1.58
N GLU A 41 -20.61 -1.80 -2.21
CA GLU A 41 -19.91 -3.03 -2.63
C GLU A 41 -18.74 -2.76 -3.59
N SER A 42 -18.79 -1.64 -4.31
CA SER A 42 -17.74 -1.21 -5.23
C SER A 42 -16.45 -0.77 -4.52
N VAL A 43 -16.48 -0.54 -3.20
CA VAL A 43 -15.30 -0.14 -2.43
C VAL A 43 -14.44 -1.38 -2.16
N GLY A 44 -13.36 -1.54 -2.90
CA GLY A 44 -12.35 -2.57 -2.67
C GLY A 44 -11.54 -2.32 -1.39
N GLY A 45 -11.06 -3.39 -0.73
CA GLY A 45 -10.34 -3.31 0.54
C GLY A 45 -9.17 -2.33 0.54
N ARG A 46 -8.36 -2.30 -0.51
CA ARG A 46 -7.19 -1.42 -0.64
C ARG A 46 -7.51 0.08 -0.76
N TYR A 47 -8.75 0.43 -1.14
CA TYR A 47 -9.25 1.81 -1.20
C TYR A 47 -10.23 2.13 -0.07
N SER A 48 -10.41 1.23 0.89
CA SER A 48 -11.49 1.30 1.88
C SER A 48 -11.22 2.25 3.04
N ILE A 49 -10.01 2.79 3.17
CA ILE A 49 -9.65 3.66 4.31
C ILE A 49 -10.48 4.95 4.37
N TRP A 50 -11.01 5.40 3.24
CA TRP A 50 -11.91 6.56 3.13
C TRP A 50 -13.39 6.25 3.44
N SER A 51 -13.71 4.98 3.69
CA SER A 51 -15.06 4.48 3.95
C SER A 51 -15.28 4.19 5.44
N PRO A 52 -16.50 3.83 5.87
CA PRO A 52 -16.78 3.45 7.25
C PRO A 52 -15.92 2.30 7.81
N ILE A 53 -15.23 1.54 6.97
CA ILE A 53 -14.29 0.49 7.41
C ILE A 53 -13.18 1.04 8.33
N SER A 54 -12.79 2.30 8.16
CA SER A 54 -11.79 2.96 8.99
C SER A 54 -12.34 3.49 10.33
N LEU A 55 -13.61 3.25 10.67
CA LEU A 55 -14.24 3.77 11.89
C LEU A 55 -13.45 3.44 13.15
N SER A 56 -12.91 2.22 13.27
CA SER A 56 -12.10 1.83 14.44
C SER A 56 -10.84 2.69 14.59
N ALA A 57 -10.21 3.09 13.49
CA ALA A 57 -9.05 3.98 13.51
C ALA A 57 -9.43 5.44 13.78
N SER A 58 -10.70 5.81 13.59
CA SER A 58 -11.19 7.17 13.78
C SER A 58 -11.55 7.50 15.24
N ILE A 59 -11.80 6.49 16.09
CA ILE A 59 -12.34 6.67 17.44
C ILE A 59 -11.35 7.41 18.36
N GLU A 60 -10.06 7.09 18.29
CA GLU A 60 -9.04 7.64 19.17
C GLU A 60 -8.23 8.79 18.55
N ASN A 61 -8.45 9.09 17.28
CA ASN A 61 -7.65 10.04 16.53
C ASN A 61 -8.49 11.16 15.92
N ASN A 62 -7.89 12.31 15.68
CA ASN A 62 -8.52 13.37 14.91
C ASN A 62 -8.59 13.02 13.42
N PHE A 63 -9.44 12.02 13.10
CA PHE A 63 -9.59 11.45 11.76
C PHE A 63 -10.03 12.48 10.71
N MET A 64 -10.69 13.56 11.13
CA MET A 64 -11.04 14.65 10.22
C MET A 64 -9.82 15.33 9.61
N ASN A 65 -8.68 15.38 10.32
CA ASN A 65 -7.44 15.90 9.74
C ASN A 65 -6.89 14.93 8.69
N PHE A 66 -7.03 13.62 8.90
CA PHE A 66 -6.67 12.62 7.90
C PHE A 66 -7.51 12.80 6.61
N LEU A 67 -8.83 12.90 6.73
CA LEU A 67 -9.73 13.15 5.60
C LEU A 67 -9.41 14.48 4.87
N ARG A 68 -9.08 15.54 5.61
CA ARG A 68 -8.64 16.81 5.01
C ARG A 68 -7.39 16.64 4.17
N GLY A 69 -6.45 15.81 4.59
CA GLY A 69 -5.25 15.50 3.82
C GLY A 69 -5.57 14.84 2.48
N GLY A 70 -6.43 13.83 2.49
CA GLY A 70 -6.93 13.19 1.25
C GLY A 70 -7.65 14.17 0.34
N GLY A 71 -8.62 14.91 0.89
CA GLY A 71 -9.36 15.93 0.13
C GLY A 71 -8.48 17.06 -0.43
N GLN A 72 -7.37 17.38 0.23
CA GLN A 72 -6.36 18.32 -0.29
C GLN A 72 -5.66 17.74 -1.52
N ALA A 73 -5.27 16.48 -1.49
CA ALA A 73 -4.66 15.81 -2.64
C ALA A 73 -5.63 15.76 -3.84
N ASP A 74 -6.90 15.42 -3.60
CA ASP A 74 -7.95 15.39 -4.63
C ASP A 74 -8.18 16.78 -5.25
N SER A 75 -8.23 17.81 -4.41
CA SER A 75 -8.40 19.19 -4.87
C SER A 75 -7.21 19.66 -5.71
N LEU A 76 -5.99 19.25 -5.37
CA LEU A 76 -4.81 19.55 -6.17
C LEU A 76 -4.78 18.76 -7.48
N LEU A 77 -5.26 17.52 -7.48
CA LEU A 77 -5.32 16.71 -8.72
C LEU A 77 -6.31 17.30 -9.73
N SER A 78 -7.45 17.79 -9.28
CA SER A 78 -8.52 18.34 -10.13
C SER A 78 -8.39 19.84 -10.41
N GLY A 79 -7.57 20.56 -9.65
CA GLY A 79 -7.45 22.02 -9.73
C GLY A 79 -6.60 22.52 -10.91
N THR A 80 -6.64 23.83 -11.13
CA THR A 80 -5.96 24.51 -12.25
C THR A 80 -4.90 25.53 -11.82
N CYS A 81 -4.76 25.78 -10.51
CA CYS A 81 -3.78 26.72 -9.97
C CYS A 81 -2.32 26.21 -10.15
N ALA A 82 -1.36 27.06 -9.85
CA ALA A 82 0.06 26.73 -9.99
C ALA A 82 0.48 25.54 -9.10
N GLU A 83 -0.08 25.44 -7.90
CA GLU A 83 0.17 24.31 -6.98
C GLU A 83 -0.43 23.02 -7.52
N SER A 84 -1.65 23.06 -8.05
CA SER A 84 -2.29 21.92 -8.71
C SER A 84 -1.46 21.41 -9.88
N LYS A 85 -0.95 22.31 -10.73
CA LYS A 85 -0.08 21.93 -11.86
C LYS A 85 1.21 21.28 -11.38
N ARG A 86 1.82 21.76 -10.28
CA ARG A 86 3.01 21.13 -9.68
C ARG A 86 2.69 19.73 -9.15
N TYR A 87 1.59 19.58 -8.42
CA TYR A 87 1.15 18.31 -7.89
C TYR A 87 0.82 17.31 -9.01
N GLN A 88 0.07 17.71 -10.03
CA GLN A 88 -0.23 16.88 -11.20
C GLN A 88 1.05 16.43 -11.93
N LYS A 89 2.02 17.34 -12.08
CA LYS A 89 3.33 16.98 -12.64
C LYS A 89 4.05 15.95 -11.77
N PHE A 90 4.03 16.12 -10.46
CA PHE A 90 4.63 15.18 -9.50
C PHE A 90 4.01 13.78 -9.64
N ILE A 91 2.69 13.65 -9.58
CA ILE A 91 1.99 12.36 -9.74
C ILE A 91 2.29 11.73 -11.11
N LYS A 92 2.24 12.51 -12.20
CA LYS A 92 2.62 12.05 -13.55
C LYS A 92 4.04 11.51 -13.58
N THR A 93 4.99 12.23 -12.99
CA THR A 93 6.41 11.81 -12.96
C THR A 93 6.57 10.47 -12.25
N LEU A 94 5.90 10.27 -11.10
CA LEU A 94 5.94 8.99 -10.39
C LEU A 94 5.33 7.85 -11.21
N SER A 95 4.17 8.08 -11.81
CA SER A 95 3.51 7.08 -12.67
C SER A 95 4.34 6.73 -13.91
N PHE A 96 5.00 7.71 -14.53
CA PHE A 96 5.95 7.45 -15.60
C PHE A 96 7.17 6.69 -15.13
N SER A 97 7.69 6.97 -13.93
CA SER A 97 8.83 6.24 -13.37
C SER A 97 8.49 4.75 -13.15
N ASP A 98 7.28 4.44 -12.68
CA ASP A 98 6.83 3.05 -12.51
C ASP A 98 6.87 2.27 -13.83
N ILE A 99 6.31 2.88 -14.90
CA ILE A 99 6.31 2.28 -16.22
C ILE A 99 7.73 2.20 -16.79
N TRP A 100 8.52 3.26 -16.63
CA TRP A 100 9.89 3.31 -17.10
C TRP A 100 10.75 2.23 -16.45
N PHE A 101 10.66 2.09 -15.14
CA PHE A 101 11.43 1.08 -14.42
C PHE A 101 11.00 -0.34 -14.80
N SER A 102 9.70 -0.62 -14.81
CA SER A 102 9.19 -1.97 -15.06
C SER A 102 9.33 -2.44 -16.51
N ASN A 103 9.15 -1.55 -17.49
CA ASN A 103 9.10 -1.91 -18.92
C ASN A 103 10.39 -1.61 -19.70
N PHE A 104 11.14 -0.56 -19.31
CA PHE A 104 12.31 -0.11 -20.07
C PHE A 104 13.64 -0.35 -19.35
N ARG A 105 13.63 -0.40 -18.00
CA ARG A 105 14.83 -0.64 -17.20
C ARG A 105 14.86 -2.04 -16.59
N ASN A 106 13.89 -2.89 -16.93
CA ASN A 106 13.75 -4.27 -16.42
C ASN A 106 13.78 -4.39 -14.90
N LYS A 107 13.31 -3.35 -14.18
CA LYS A 107 13.21 -3.39 -12.71
C LYS A 107 11.84 -3.99 -12.34
N LYS A 108 11.79 -5.31 -12.15
CA LYS A 108 10.54 -6.05 -11.87
C LYS A 108 10.09 -5.94 -10.41
N ASN A 109 10.97 -5.49 -9.54
CA ASN A 109 10.73 -5.33 -8.13
C ASN A 109 10.88 -3.86 -7.74
N ARG A 110 10.18 -3.46 -6.67
CA ARG A 110 10.41 -2.17 -6.03
C ARG A 110 10.39 -2.33 -4.52
N VAL A 111 11.46 -1.87 -3.88
CA VAL A 111 11.56 -1.81 -2.43
C VAL A 111 11.03 -0.46 -1.94
N LEU A 112 10.14 -0.48 -0.95
CA LEU A 112 9.67 0.71 -0.27
C LEU A 112 10.22 0.76 1.15
N LEU A 113 11.10 1.73 1.40
CA LEU A 113 11.78 1.92 2.67
C LEU A 113 11.26 3.18 3.35
N THR A 114 10.87 3.06 4.60
CA THR A 114 10.44 4.19 5.41
C THR A 114 11.42 4.41 6.55
N TYR A 115 11.94 5.62 6.67
CA TYR A 115 12.81 6.01 7.79
C TYR A 115 12.03 6.84 8.82
N ASN A 116 10.80 6.38 9.08
CA ASN A 116 9.95 6.84 10.15
C ASN A 116 9.18 5.65 10.73
N TRP A 117 9.31 5.42 12.03
CA TRP A 117 8.69 4.27 12.71
C TRP A 117 7.15 4.23 12.56
N GLN A 118 6.52 5.41 12.52
CA GLN A 118 5.06 5.50 12.36
C GLN A 118 4.60 5.01 10.97
N LEU A 119 5.49 5.03 9.97
CA LEU A 119 5.23 4.51 8.62
C LEU A 119 5.72 3.06 8.40
N ARG A 120 6.15 2.33 9.45
CA ARG A 120 6.75 0.98 9.31
C ARG A 120 5.86 -0.02 8.53
N SER A 121 4.54 0.11 8.61
CA SER A 121 3.58 -0.74 7.90
C SER A 121 3.08 -0.13 6.58
N PHE A 122 3.64 1.01 6.17
CA PHE A 122 3.22 1.66 4.92
C PHE A 122 3.58 0.80 3.70
N ALA A 123 4.70 0.07 3.75
CA ALA A 123 5.09 -0.86 2.70
C ALA A 123 4.05 -1.97 2.49
N ASP A 124 3.47 -2.53 3.57
CA ASP A 124 2.43 -3.57 3.49
C ASP A 124 1.15 -3.04 2.84
N TYR A 125 0.76 -1.80 3.17
CA TYR A 125 -0.37 -1.13 2.54
C TYR A 125 -0.14 -0.92 1.04
N ILE A 126 1.01 -0.38 0.66
CA ILE A 126 1.37 -0.12 -0.74
C ILE A 126 1.51 -1.43 -1.52
N GLN A 127 2.02 -2.49 -0.90
CA GLN A 127 2.07 -3.82 -1.50
C GLN A 127 0.68 -4.26 -1.96
N GLN A 128 -0.33 -4.18 -1.07
CA GLN A 128 -1.70 -4.51 -1.45
C GLN A 128 -2.25 -3.53 -2.49
N LEU A 129 -2.10 -2.23 -2.27
CA LEU A 129 -2.62 -1.20 -3.17
C LEU A 129 -2.11 -1.39 -4.60
N GLU A 130 -0.81 -1.53 -4.79
CA GLU A 130 -0.23 -1.62 -6.12
C GLU A 130 -0.36 -3.01 -6.74
N MET A 131 -0.05 -4.07 -6.01
CA MET A 131 -0.03 -5.41 -6.57
C MET A 131 -1.44 -5.93 -6.90
N GLU A 132 -2.46 -5.57 -6.14
CA GLU A 132 -3.85 -5.87 -6.51
C GLU A 132 -4.36 -4.98 -7.64
N SER A 133 -4.00 -3.70 -7.66
CA SER A 133 -4.49 -2.76 -8.68
C SER A 133 -3.80 -2.94 -10.03
N LEU A 134 -2.48 -3.11 -10.04
CA LEU A 134 -1.68 -3.18 -11.25
C LEU A 134 -1.35 -4.62 -11.67
N GLY A 135 -1.49 -5.61 -10.80
CA GLY A 135 -1.21 -7.03 -11.09
C GLY A 135 -2.26 -7.65 -12.01
N LYS A 136 -2.39 -7.12 -13.22
CA LYS A 136 -3.35 -7.53 -14.26
C LYS A 136 -2.61 -8.03 -15.50
N PRO A 137 -3.27 -8.82 -16.37
CA PRO A 137 -2.73 -9.09 -17.70
C PRO A 137 -2.49 -7.79 -18.48
N CYS A 138 -1.43 -7.75 -19.27
CA CYS A 138 -1.25 -6.64 -20.24
C CYS A 138 -2.35 -6.67 -21.29
N ASP A 139 -2.79 -5.50 -21.74
CA ASP A 139 -3.63 -5.41 -22.92
C ASP A 139 -2.83 -5.94 -24.14
N PRO A 140 -3.38 -6.88 -24.92
CA PRO A 140 -2.68 -7.44 -26.10
C PRO A 140 -2.28 -6.39 -27.14
N SER A 141 -2.94 -5.25 -27.19
CA SER A 141 -2.61 -4.13 -28.07
C SER A 141 -1.59 -3.16 -27.46
N SER A 142 -1.23 -3.33 -26.20
CA SER A 142 -0.30 -2.45 -25.49
C SER A 142 1.15 -2.68 -25.95
N ILE A 143 1.91 -1.59 -25.99
CA ILE A 143 3.37 -1.65 -26.15
C ILE A 143 4.09 -2.11 -24.88
N PHE A 144 3.37 -2.20 -23.74
CA PHE A 144 3.94 -2.55 -22.45
C PHE A 144 3.86 -4.05 -22.21
N ASN A 145 4.94 -4.63 -21.67
CA ASN A 145 5.06 -6.05 -21.34
C ASN A 145 4.90 -6.35 -19.86
N SER A 146 4.79 -5.33 -19.02
CA SER A 146 4.68 -5.45 -17.56
C SER A 146 3.69 -4.42 -17.04
N THR A 147 2.75 -4.85 -16.21
CA THR A 147 1.70 -3.98 -15.64
C THR A 147 2.00 -3.52 -14.23
N GLY A 148 2.72 -4.32 -13.45
CA GLY A 148 3.07 -3.99 -12.06
C GLY A 148 4.44 -4.53 -11.68
N GLN A 149 4.91 -4.07 -10.53
CA GLN A 149 6.14 -4.54 -9.88
C GLN A 149 5.79 -5.34 -8.64
N THR A 150 6.69 -6.23 -8.22
CA THR A 150 6.60 -6.83 -6.88
C THR A 150 7.02 -5.77 -5.86
N ILE A 151 6.13 -5.43 -4.96
CA ILE A 151 6.40 -4.46 -3.88
C ILE A 151 6.76 -5.21 -2.60
N TYR A 152 7.85 -4.82 -1.98
CA TYR A 152 8.28 -5.26 -0.67
C TYR A 152 8.96 -4.12 0.07
N GLY A 153 9.19 -4.25 1.36
CA GLY A 153 9.86 -3.20 2.11
C GLY A 153 9.52 -3.19 3.58
N GLY A 154 9.61 -2.01 4.19
CA GLY A 154 9.32 -1.79 5.59
C GLY A 154 10.17 -0.68 6.20
N PHE A 155 10.40 -0.75 7.52
CA PHE A 155 11.22 0.21 8.23
C PHE A 155 12.69 0.05 7.85
N GLY A 156 13.30 1.12 7.31
CA GLY A 156 14.64 1.10 6.72
C GLY A 156 15.73 0.59 7.65
N SER A 157 15.75 1.03 8.90
CA SER A 157 16.74 0.58 9.88
C SER A 157 16.67 -0.93 10.14
N THR A 158 15.48 -1.53 10.17
CA THR A 158 15.32 -2.99 10.29
C THR A 158 15.73 -3.69 8.99
N ALA A 159 15.38 -3.11 7.85
CA ALA A 159 15.70 -3.63 6.52
C ALA A 159 17.20 -3.76 6.28
N GLN A 160 18.03 -2.86 6.86
CA GLN A 160 19.48 -2.92 6.79
C GLN A 160 20.06 -4.24 7.31
N HIS A 161 19.39 -4.89 8.27
CA HIS A 161 19.77 -6.19 8.81
C HIS A 161 19.10 -7.38 8.11
N SER A 162 18.48 -7.16 6.95
CA SER A 162 17.78 -8.20 6.21
C SER A 162 18.25 -8.28 4.75
N TYR A 163 17.76 -7.42 3.88
CA TYR A 163 17.96 -7.54 2.43
C TYR A 163 18.88 -6.49 1.81
N PHE A 164 19.52 -5.63 2.59
CA PHE A 164 20.43 -4.61 2.05
C PHE A 164 21.68 -5.20 1.40
N GLN A 165 22.17 -6.35 1.89
CA GLN A 165 23.26 -7.06 1.21
C GLN A 165 22.89 -7.37 -0.25
N LEU A 166 21.65 -7.84 -0.49
CA LEU A 166 21.16 -8.11 -1.84
C LEU A 166 21.03 -6.82 -2.68
N LEU A 167 20.59 -5.72 -2.06
CA LEU A 167 20.42 -4.43 -2.75
C LEU A 167 21.76 -3.83 -3.13
N HIS A 168 22.75 -3.87 -2.25
CA HIS A 168 24.04 -3.22 -2.46
C HIS A 168 24.99 -3.99 -3.38
N GLN A 169 25.07 -5.30 -3.22
CA GLN A 169 26.07 -6.13 -3.91
C GLN A 169 25.48 -7.31 -4.69
N GLY A 170 24.19 -7.56 -4.54
CA GLY A 170 23.51 -8.66 -5.22
C GLY A 170 23.06 -8.32 -6.64
N THR A 171 22.32 -9.26 -7.22
CA THR A 171 21.81 -9.19 -8.60
C THR A 171 20.34 -8.77 -8.67
N ALA A 172 19.86 -7.98 -7.71
CA ALA A 172 18.45 -7.60 -7.62
C ALA A 172 18.02 -6.64 -8.74
N ASP A 173 16.99 -7.03 -9.50
CA ASP A 173 16.31 -6.16 -10.47
C ASP A 173 15.27 -5.29 -9.75
N THR A 174 15.75 -4.33 -8.99
CA THR A 174 14.93 -3.53 -8.06
C THR A 174 15.04 -2.04 -8.38
N ALA A 175 13.92 -1.30 -8.23
CA ALA A 175 13.88 0.14 -8.01
C ALA A 175 13.58 0.41 -6.53
N ALA A 176 13.79 1.62 -6.05
CA ALA A 176 13.54 1.98 -4.66
C ALA A 176 12.69 3.24 -4.52
N ASP A 177 11.73 3.20 -3.59
CA ASP A 177 11.06 4.36 -3.04
C ASP A 177 11.51 4.49 -1.58
N ILE A 178 12.13 5.60 -1.21
CA ILE A 178 12.62 5.89 0.15
C ILE A 178 11.83 7.07 0.69
N ILE A 179 11.23 6.92 1.86
CA ILE A 179 10.42 7.96 2.53
C ILE A 179 11.05 8.28 3.88
N PHE A 180 11.32 9.54 4.13
CA PHE A 180 11.73 10.03 5.43
C PHE A 180 11.02 11.34 5.79
N CYS A 181 11.05 11.69 7.07
CA CYS A 181 10.49 12.94 7.57
C CYS A 181 11.63 13.76 8.18
N ARG A 182 11.83 14.97 7.66
CA ARG A 182 12.83 15.88 8.21
C ARG A 182 12.41 16.37 9.60
N SER A 183 13.19 16.01 10.61
CA SER A 183 12.92 16.39 12.00
C SER A 183 14.22 16.48 12.78
N ARG A 184 14.35 17.46 13.64
CA ARG A 184 15.53 17.59 14.52
C ARG A 184 15.73 16.39 15.44
N ASP A 185 14.65 15.71 15.80
CA ASP A 185 14.68 14.54 16.70
C ASP A 185 15.02 13.23 15.96
N SER A 186 15.20 13.27 14.64
CA SER A 186 15.43 12.09 13.82
C SER A 186 16.58 12.26 12.79
N LEU A 187 17.58 13.07 13.11
CA LEU A 187 18.73 13.31 12.22
C LEU A 187 19.43 12.02 11.77
N LEU A 188 19.51 11.01 12.63
CA LEU A 188 20.07 9.71 12.28
C LEU A 188 19.25 9.01 11.18
N LEU A 189 17.93 9.01 11.30
CA LEU A 189 17.04 8.39 10.30
C LEU A 189 17.07 9.14 8.97
N GLU A 190 17.17 10.47 9.00
CA GLU A 190 17.37 11.31 7.82
C GLU A 190 18.70 10.97 7.14
N ALA A 191 19.81 10.96 7.89
CA ALA A 191 21.13 10.60 7.38
C ALA A 191 21.16 9.16 6.81
N GLN A 192 20.50 8.22 7.46
CA GLN A 192 20.35 6.85 6.93
C GLN A 192 19.58 6.84 5.61
N ALA A 193 18.45 7.56 5.52
CA ALA A 193 17.64 7.60 4.30
C ALA A 193 18.41 8.18 3.12
N GLU A 194 19.04 9.33 3.32
CA GLU A 194 19.84 10.01 2.29
C GLU A 194 21.07 9.19 1.90
N GLY A 195 21.84 8.70 2.88
CA GLY A 195 23.03 7.88 2.62
C GLY A 195 22.70 6.57 1.89
N GLN A 196 21.60 5.92 2.22
CA GLN A 196 21.15 4.74 1.48
C GLN A 196 20.67 5.08 0.07
N SER A 197 20.00 6.21 -0.11
CA SER A 197 19.61 6.70 -1.43
C SER A 197 20.84 6.92 -2.32
N ASP A 198 21.86 7.57 -1.80
CA ASP A 198 23.10 7.87 -2.51
C ASP A 198 23.85 6.59 -2.92
N LEU A 199 24.04 5.66 -1.98
CA LEU A 199 24.71 4.39 -2.26
C LEU A 199 23.95 3.53 -3.28
N LEU A 200 22.63 3.43 -3.16
CA LEU A 200 21.81 2.65 -4.08
C LEU A 200 21.81 3.23 -5.49
N SER A 201 21.81 4.56 -5.62
CA SER A 201 21.81 5.25 -6.92
C SER A 201 23.20 5.35 -7.58
N GLY A 202 24.27 5.04 -6.85
CA GLY A 202 25.63 4.97 -7.39
C GLY A 202 26.51 6.15 -7.01
N ASP A 203 26.12 6.94 -6.04
CA ASP A 203 26.99 7.97 -5.50
C ASP A 203 28.05 7.33 -4.60
N LYS A 204 29.30 7.39 -5.04
CA LYS A 204 30.43 6.71 -4.40
C LYS A 204 31.13 7.62 -3.38
N TYR A 205 30.44 7.98 -2.31
CA TYR A 205 31.06 8.79 -1.25
C TYR A 205 32.18 8.09 -0.50
N LEU A 206 32.14 6.76 -0.39
CA LEU A 206 32.97 6.00 0.53
C LEU A 206 33.33 4.65 -0.10
N SER A 207 34.31 4.62 -0.98
CA SER A 207 35.01 3.39 -1.28
C SER A 207 35.98 3.12 -0.15
N LEU A 208 35.59 2.33 0.84
CA LEU A 208 36.48 1.94 1.94
C LEU A 208 37.45 0.89 1.48
N ASN A 209 37.01 -0.13 0.80
CA ASN A 209 37.82 -1.16 0.16
C ASN A 209 37.00 -1.91 -0.92
N ALA A 210 37.68 -2.74 -1.74
CA ALA A 210 37.03 -3.46 -2.84
C ALA A 210 35.92 -4.44 -2.38
N LEU A 211 35.93 -4.90 -1.13
CA LEU A 211 34.91 -5.80 -0.58
C LEU A 211 33.64 -5.04 -0.15
N GLU A 212 33.72 -3.74 0.04
CA GLU A 212 32.63 -2.87 0.45
C GLU A 212 32.04 -2.09 -0.72
N GLU A 213 32.55 -2.28 -1.93
CA GLU A 213 32.06 -1.61 -3.12
C GLU A 213 30.60 -2.03 -3.41
N THR A 214 29.73 -1.06 -3.66
CA THR A 214 28.31 -1.28 -3.96
C THR A 214 28.05 -1.20 -5.47
N ASN A 215 27.02 -1.89 -5.95
CA ASN A 215 26.65 -1.89 -7.37
C ASN A 215 26.20 -0.49 -7.87
N GLY A 216 25.53 0.28 -7.03
CA GLY A 216 25.07 1.64 -7.36
C GLY A 216 24.20 1.74 -8.61
N ASN A 217 23.32 0.76 -8.85
CA ASN A 217 22.52 0.65 -10.07
C ASN A 217 21.02 0.57 -9.84
N ILE A 218 20.58 0.91 -8.63
CA ILE A 218 19.16 0.94 -8.24
C ILE A 218 18.65 2.37 -8.42
N PRO A 219 17.67 2.61 -9.31
CA PRO A 219 17.03 3.90 -9.41
C PRO A 219 16.19 4.17 -8.15
N VAL A 220 16.32 5.36 -7.58
CA VAL A 220 15.69 5.75 -6.32
C VAL A 220 14.76 6.94 -6.53
N ASN A 221 13.55 6.86 -5.98
CA ASN A 221 12.72 8.02 -5.69
C ASN A 221 12.86 8.32 -4.19
N LEU A 222 13.38 9.49 -3.85
CA LEU A 222 13.53 9.93 -2.47
C LEU A 222 12.40 10.92 -2.11
N PHE A 223 11.60 10.59 -1.10
CA PHE A 223 10.48 11.38 -0.63
C PHE A 223 10.79 12.01 0.72
N GLU A 224 10.89 13.32 0.74
CA GLU A 224 11.00 14.10 1.96
C GLU A 224 9.61 14.58 2.40
N LEU A 225 9.18 14.18 3.59
CA LEU A 225 7.99 14.72 4.26
C LEU A 225 8.41 15.84 5.22
N LYS A 226 7.78 17.00 5.11
CA LYS A 226 8.05 18.11 6.04
C LYS A 226 7.63 17.80 7.47
N SER A 227 6.57 17.04 7.63
CA SER A 227 6.08 16.54 8.92
C SER A 227 5.16 15.35 8.70
N LEU A 228 5.12 14.46 9.67
CA LEU A 228 4.18 13.34 9.69
C LEU A 228 3.03 13.67 10.65
N SER A 229 2.02 14.36 10.14
CA SER A 229 0.73 14.58 10.81
C SER A 229 -0.34 13.67 10.20
N LEU A 230 -1.51 13.55 10.85
CA LEU A 230 -2.65 12.83 10.26
C LEU A 230 -3.05 13.41 8.91
N GLN A 231 -3.00 14.74 8.75
CA GLN A 231 -3.25 15.38 7.45
C GLN A 231 -2.17 15.01 6.42
N GLY A 232 -0.90 15.01 6.81
CA GLY A 232 0.21 14.58 5.96
C GLY A 232 0.09 13.12 5.55
N LEU A 233 -0.33 12.24 6.46
CA LEU A 233 -0.58 10.82 6.16
C LEU A 233 -1.74 10.65 5.17
N GLY A 234 -2.86 11.35 5.37
CA GLY A 234 -3.98 11.31 4.42
C GLY A 234 -3.58 11.81 3.03
N PHE A 235 -2.79 12.88 2.98
CA PHE A 235 -2.25 13.40 1.72
C PHE A 235 -1.32 12.39 1.03
N LEU A 236 -0.45 11.73 1.79
CA LEU A 236 0.48 10.72 1.26
C LEU A 236 -0.27 9.52 0.69
N ILE A 237 -1.26 8.98 1.42
CA ILE A 237 -2.08 7.85 0.97
C ILE A 237 -2.83 8.19 -0.32
N ALA A 238 -3.57 9.29 -0.35
CA ALA A 238 -4.30 9.72 -1.54
C ALA A 238 -3.36 9.97 -2.74
N SER A 239 -2.17 10.54 -2.50
CA SER A 239 -1.17 10.74 -3.55
C SER A 239 -0.69 9.40 -4.14
N TRP A 240 -0.56 8.37 -3.31
CA TRP A 240 -0.20 7.02 -3.79
C TRP A 240 -1.32 6.37 -4.58
N GLU A 241 -2.56 6.53 -4.14
CA GLU A 241 -3.74 6.09 -4.88
C GLU A 241 -3.85 6.78 -6.25
N HIS A 242 -3.57 8.10 -6.33
CA HIS A 242 -3.50 8.84 -7.59
C HIS A 242 -2.38 8.32 -8.52
N ARG A 243 -1.19 8.01 -7.97
CA ARG A 243 -0.08 7.38 -8.70
C ARG A 243 -0.54 6.07 -9.33
N VAL A 244 -1.14 5.19 -8.52
CA VAL A 244 -1.62 3.88 -8.98
C VAL A 244 -2.72 4.01 -10.04
N PHE A 245 -3.68 4.90 -9.80
CA PHE A 245 -4.76 5.17 -10.75
C PHE A 245 -4.21 5.67 -12.10
N LEU A 246 -3.30 6.63 -12.08
CA LEU A 246 -2.72 7.17 -13.32
C LEU A 246 -1.86 6.12 -14.04
N THR A 247 -1.05 5.36 -13.31
CA THR A 247 -0.27 4.24 -13.86
C THR A 247 -1.19 3.22 -14.53
N SER A 248 -2.31 2.85 -13.89
CA SER A 248 -3.29 1.91 -14.46
C SER A 248 -3.92 2.43 -15.76
N LYS A 249 -4.23 3.73 -15.81
CA LYS A 249 -4.79 4.36 -17.02
C LYS A 249 -3.81 4.36 -18.18
N MET A 250 -2.54 4.63 -17.91
CA MET A 250 -1.49 4.56 -18.96
C MET A 250 -1.26 3.13 -19.45
N LEU A 251 -1.44 2.13 -18.57
CA LEU A 251 -1.32 0.72 -18.92
C LEU A 251 -2.59 0.12 -19.56
N GLY A 252 -3.70 0.87 -19.60
CA GLY A 252 -4.97 0.41 -20.15
C GLY A 252 -5.68 -0.66 -19.30
N ILE A 253 -5.44 -0.69 -17.98
CA ILE A 253 -6.00 -1.69 -17.07
C ILE A 253 -6.96 -1.08 -16.04
N ASN A 254 -7.86 -1.92 -15.48
CA ASN A 254 -8.75 -1.51 -14.40
C ASN A 254 -8.10 -1.73 -13.02
N PRO A 255 -7.86 -0.68 -12.21
CA PRO A 255 -7.24 -0.83 -10.90
C PRO A 255 -8.20 -1.28 -9.79
N PHE A 256 -9.51 -1.37 -10.05
CA PHE A 256 -10.52 -1.55 -9.00
C PHE A 256 -11.04 -2.99 -8.85
N ASP A 257 -10.74 -3.89 -9.78
CA ASP A 257 -11.09 -5.30 -9.70
C ASP A 257 -9.92 -6.18 -9.19
N GLN A 258 -10.20 -7.44 -8.87
CA GLN A 258 -9.23 -8.44 -8.41
C GLN A 258 -9.70 -9.88 -8.68
N TYR A 259 -10.05 -10.20 -9.93
CA TYR A 259 -10.59 -11.51 -10.30
C TYR A 259 -9.68 -12.69 -9.92
N GLY A 260 -8.35 -12.52 -9.98
CA GLY A 260 -7.37 -13.55 -9.60
C GLY A 260 -7.51 -14.03 -8.16
N VAL A 261 -7.86 -13.14 -7.23
CA VAL A 261 -8.03 -13.47 -5.80
C VAL A 261 -9.25 -14.38 -5.57
N ASN A 262 -10.31 -14.22 -6.36
CA ASN A 262 -11.54 -14.99 -6.21
C ASN A 262 -11.33 -16.48 -6.52
N ALA A 263 -10.50 -16.82 -7.50
CA ALA A 263 -10.17 -18.19 -7.86
C ALA A 263 -9.59 -18.97 -6.66
N GLY A 264 -8.68 -18.34 -5.91
CA GLY A 264 -8.09 -18.92 -4.69
C GLY A 264 -9.13 -19.20 -3.60
N LYS A 265 -10.07 -18.26 -3.39
CA LYS A 265 -11.17 -18.42 -2.41
C LYS A 265 -12.09 -19.60 -2.79
N ILE A 266 -12.45 -19.74 -4.07
CA ILE A 266 -13.27 -20.85 -4.57
C ILE A 266 -12.53 -22.19 -4.39
N ALA A 267 -11.25 -22.23 -4.72
CA ALA A 267 -10.45 -23.46 -4.56
C ALA A 267 -10.35 -23.86 -3.09
N ALA A 268 -10.10 -22.90 -2.17
CA ALA A 268 -10.04 -23.16 -0.74
C ALA A 268 -11.38 -23.69 -0.20
N GLN A 269 -12.52 -23.10 -0.60
CA GLN A 269 -13.84 -23.57 -0.21
C GLN A 269 -14.13 -25.01 -0.70
N LYS A 270 -13.76 -25.34 -1.93
CA LYS A 270 -13.89 -26.70 -2.46
C LYS A 270 -13.04 -27.71 -1.65
N LYS A 271 -11.81 -27.31 -1.28
CA LYS A 271 -10.93 -28.15 -0.46
C LYS A 271 -11.49 -28.34 0.96
N LEU A 272 -11.98 -27.26 1.57
CA LEU A 272 -12.58 -27.31 2.91
C LEU A 272 -13.79 -28.28 2.96
N LYS A 273 -14.67 -28.25 1.95
CA LYS A 273 -15.80 -29.18 1.85
C LYS A 273 -15.31 -30.64 1.82
N LYS A 274 -14.26 -30.94 1.04
CA LYS A 274 -13.68 -32.31 1.00
C LYS A 274 -13.08 -32.74 2.35
N LEU A 275 -12.37 -31.84 3.04
CA LEU A 275 -11.77 -32.13 4.33
C LEU A 275 -12.84 -32.42 5.41
N ARG A 276 -13.94 -31.65 5.43
CA ARG A 276 -15.06 -31.86 6.38
C ARG A 276 -15.76 -33.19 6.16
N VAL A 277 -15.89 -33.66 4.92
CA VAL A 277 -16.48 -34.98 4.62
C VAL A 277 -15.59 -36.12 5.16
N ASN A 278 -14.27 -35.93 5.07
CA ASN A 278 -13.30 -36.96 5.53
C ASN A 278 -12.98 -36.89 7.03
N SER A 279 -13.43 -35.86 7.74
CA SER A 279 -13.19 -35.66 9.17
C SER A 279 -14.47 -35.19 9.90
N PRO A 280 -15.51 -36.02 9.99
CA PRO A 280 -16.82 -35.61 10.51
C PRO A 280 -16.84 -35.28 12.02
N ASN A 281 -15.79 -35.50 12.79
CA ASN A 281 -15.76 -35.41 14.25
C ASN A 281 -14.89 -34.26 14.83
N GLN A 282 -14.46 -33.26 14.06
CA GLN A 282 -13.62 -32.16 14.56
C GLN A 282 -14.37 -30.84 14.85
N ASP A 283 -15.68 -30.79 14.66
CA ASP A 283 -16.51 -29.61 14.95
C ASP A 283 -17.39 -29.81 16.23
N LYS A 284 -16.80 -30.33 17.33
CA LYS A 284 -17.41 -30.27 18.66
C LYS A 284 -16.63 -29.39 19.60
#